data_e772875bec0ed5c6e638d7dd4aa0590b
#
_entry.id   e772875bec0ed5c6e638d7dd4aa0590b
#
_cell.length_a   1.000
_cell.length_b   1.000
_cell.length_c   1.000
_cell.angle_alpha   90.00
_cell.angle_beta   90.00
_cell.angle_gamma   90.00
#
_symmetry.space_group_name_H-M   'P 1'
#
loop_
_entity.id
_entity.type
_entity.pdbx_description
1 polymer ?
#
loop_
_entity_poly.entity_id
_entity_poly.type
_entity_poly.pdbx_seq_one_letter_code
_entity_poly.pdbx_strand_id
1 'polypeptide(L)'
;SKQYNIAMTAAAEHLTALMAETFYNKKETLAEVHPYVRALFAWHAIEEMEHRDVAYDVMINVGEVPETLRKFALANITLLMFGFTFYRANVMLKYDGYTGLERAKMAVQGIPWFFGRKGKLTAMHRQYLDWFKKDFHPNQHPIIRQYDVWIDTLAKTNDPIAAGEAFWQAGL
;
A
#
# COMPACT_ATOMS: atom_id res chain seq x y z
N SER A 1 18.33 -14.65 7.48
CA SER A 1 18.72 -14.18 8.84
C SER A 1 17.56 -13.43 9.49
N LYS A 2 17.56 -13.27 10.81
CA LYS A 2 16.53 -12.48 11.52
C LYS A 2 16.50 -11.04 11.03
N GLN A 3 17.65 -10.41 10.84
CA GLN A 3 17.74 -9.05 10.30
C GLN A 3 17.10 -8.92 8.91
N TYR A 4 17.31 -9.90 8.04
CA TYR A 4 16.67 -9.91 6.72
C TYR A 4 15.14 -9.96 6.83
N ASN A 5 14.60 -10.83 7.69
CA ASN A 5 13.15 -10.95 7.85
C ASN A 5 12.54 -9.65 8.39
N ILE A 6 13.16 -9.03 9.43
CA ILE A 6 12.71 -7.74 9.97
C ILE A 6 12.78 -6.64 8.89
N ALA A 7 13.87 -6.59 8.12
CA ALA A 7 14.01 -5.62 7.03
C ALA A 7 12.94 -5.80 5.95
N MET A 8 12.62 -7.04 5.59
CA MET A 8 11.56 -7.36 4.63
C MET A 8 10.18 -6.96 5.15
N THR A 9 9.89 -7.21 6.44
CA THR A 9 8.64 -6.77 7.07
C THR A 9 8.52 -5.24 7.05
N ALA A 10 9.51 -4.52 7.57
CA ALA A 10 9.48 -3.06 7.59
C ALA A 10 9.37 -2.44 6.18
N ALA A 11 10.02 -3.04 5.20
CA ALA A 11 9.93 -2.62 3.80
C ALA A 11 8.55 -2.93 3.18
N ALA A 12 7.92 -4.04 3.57
CA ALA A 12 6.55 -4.37 3.15
C ALA A 12 5.55 -3.37 3.73
N GLU A 13 5.60 -3.11 5.05
CA GLU A 13 4.73 -2.13 5.73
C GLU A 13 4.88 -0.72 5.11
N HIS A 14 6.11 -0.31 4.79
CA HIS A 14 6.32 0.95 4.10
C HIS A 14 5.66 0.98 2.71
N LEU A 15 5.84 -0.08 1.92
CA LEU A 15 5.28 -0.15 0.56
C LEU A 15 3.75 -0.21 0.58
N THR A 16 3.15 -0.98 1.50
CA THR A 16 1.70 -1.10 1.63
C THR A 16 1.06 0.19 2.15
N ALA A 17 1.73 0.91 3.06
CA ALA A 17 1.30 2.24 3.48
C ALA A 17 1.26 3.26 2.32
N LEU A 18 2.30 3.27 1.47
CA LEU A 18 2.30 4.10 0.25
C LEU A 18 1.18 3.71 -0.73
N MET A 19 0.92 2.41 -0.85
CA MET A 19 -0.20 1.91 -1.66
C MET A 19 -1.54 2.32 -1.06
N ALA A 20 -1.73 2.21 0.25
CA ALA A 20 -2.93 2.63 0.95
C ALA A 20 -3.23 4.12 0.70
N GLU A 21 -2.23 5.00 0.84
CA GLU A 21 -2.36 6.41 0.52
C GLU A 21 -2.73 6.64 -0.95
N THR A 22 -2.08 5.94 -1.87
CA THR A 22 -2.28 6.14 -3.31
C THR A 22 -3.63 5.62 -3.81
N PHE A 23 -4.08 4.47 -3.30
CA PHE A 23 -5.30 3.80 -3.79
C PHE A 23 -6.56 4.26 -3.07
N TYR A 24 -6.48 4.47 -1.74
CA TYR A 24 -7.68 4.68 -0.93
C TYR A 24 -7.96 6.15 -0.61
N ASN A 25 -7.00 7.03 -0.83
CA ASN A 25 -7.19 8.48 -0.65
C ASN A 25 -8.13 9.12 -1.68
N LYS A 26 -8.46 8.42 -2.77
CA LYS A 26 -9.26 8.93 -3.87
C LYS A 26 -10.62 8.25 -3.97
N LYS A 27 -11.68 9.07 -3.96
CA LYS A 27 -13.06 8.60 -4.04
C LYS A 27 -13.33 7.68 -5.23
N GLU A 28 -12.79 8.02 -6.40
CA GLU A 28 -13.02 7.26 -7.63
C GLU A 28 -12.52 5.82 -7.53
N THR A 29 -11.52 5.54 -6.68
CA THR A 29 -10.97 4.17 -6.55
C THR A 29 -11.96 3.22 -5.91
N LEU A 30 -12.79 3.70 -4.98
CA LEU A 30 -13.76 2.88 -4.24
C LEU A 30 -15.22 3.23 -4.54
N ALA A 31 -15.49 4.04 -5.57
CA ALA A 31 -16.83 4.53 -5.88
C ALA A 31 -17.84 3.41 -6.16
N GLU A 32 -17.44 2.43 -6.97
CA GLU A 32 -18.28 1.29 -7.38
C GLU A 32 -18.21 0.09 -6.40
N VAL A 33 -17.51 0.25 -5.28
CA VAL A 33 -17.28 -0.84 -4.33
C VAL A 33 -18.39 -0.86 -3.28
N HIS A 34 -18.84 -2.09 -2.94
CA HIS A 34 -19.87 -2.27 -1.90
C HIS A 34 -19.44 -1.66 -0.55
N PRO A 35 -20.32 -1.00 0.23
CA PRO A 35 -19.95 -0.31 1.48
C PRO A 35 -19.16 -1.16 2.48
N TYR A 36 -19.47 -2.45 2.64
CA TYR A 36 -18.72 -3.35 3.52
C TYR A 36 -17.28 -3.58 3.05
N VAL A 37 -17.08 -3.67 1.74
CA VAL A 37 -15.74 -3.81 1.16
C VAL A 37 -14.97 -2.50 1.26
N ARG A 38 -15.64 -1.33 1.08
CA ARG A 38 -15.04 -0.02 1.36
C ARG A 38 -14.57 0.10 2.82
N ALA A 39 -15.42 -0.33 3.78
CA ALA A 39 -15.07 -0.32 5.19
C ALA A 39 -13.86 -1.21 5.50
N LEU A 40 -13.77 -2.39 4.88
CA LEU A 40 -12.61 -3.29 4.99
C LEU A 40 -11.33 -2.63 4.47
N PHE A 41 -11.37 -1.99 3.31
CA PHE A 41 -10.21 -1.29 2.76
C PHE A 41 -9.84 -0.03 3.55
N ALA A 42 -10.81 0.71 4.08
CA ALA A 42 -10.55 1.84 4.96
C ALA A 42 -9.85 1.39 6.24
N TRP A 43 -10.36 0.36 6.90
CA TRP A 43 -9.72 -0.24 8.08
C TRP A 43 -8.29 -0.69 7.75
N HIS A 44 -8.10 -1.43 6.66
CA HIS A 44 -6.77 -1.90 6.25
C HIS A 44 -5.80 -0.72 5.97
N ALA A 45 -6.28 0.36 5.35
CA ALA A 45 -5.46 1.55 5.14
C ALA A 45 -5.02 2.21 6.46
N ILE A 46 -5.88 2.21 7.48
CA ILE A 46 -5.56 2.71 8.82
C ILE A 46 -4.49 1.83 9.47
N GLU A 47 -4.66 0.52 9.47
CA GLU A 47 -3.68 -0.45 9.98
C GLU A 47 -2.28 -0.26 9.36
N GLU A 48 -2.20 -0.10 8.03
CA GLU A 48 -0.94 0.13 7.33
C GLU A 48 -0.26 1.44 7.76
N MET A 49 -1.05 2.49 8.03
CA MET A 49 -0.50 3.76 8.52
C MET A 49 0.10 3.64 9.93
N GLU A 50 -0.50 2.80 10.81
CA GLU A 50 -0.02 2.56 12.16
C GLU A 50 1.21 1.63 12.18
N HIS A 51 1.22 0.60 11.34
CA HIS A 51 2.28 -0.42 11.32
C HIS A 51 3.60 0.08 10.74
N ARG A 52 3.59 1.00 9.78
CA ARG A 52 4.79 1.41 9.04
C ARG A 52 5.90 1.96 9.96
N ASP A 53 5.53 2.79 10.94
CA ASP A 53 6.49 3.43 11.84
C ASP A 53 7.03 2.42 12.85
N VAL A 54 6.14 1.60 13.42
CA VAL A 54 6.49 0.56 14.39
C VAL A 54 7.45 -0.47 13.78
N ALA A 55 7.15 -0.98 12.59
CA ALA A 55 7.99 -1.95 11.91
C ALA A 55 9.37 -1.37 11.58
N TYR A 56 9.43 -0.10 11.18
CA TYR A 56 10.68 0.61 10.93
C TYR A 56 11.51 0.76 12.19
N ASP A 57 10.90 1.20 13.29
CA ASP A 57 11.57 1.36 14.59
C ASP A 57 12.14 0.04 15.12
N VAL A 58 11.38 -1.04 15.02
CA VAL A 58 11.88 -2.38 15.37
C VAL A 58 13.05 -2.79 14.50
N MET A 59 13.00 -2.50 13.20
CA MET A 59 14.09 -2.80 12.27
C MET A 59 15.39 -2.07 12.65
N ILE A 60 15.31 -0.78 13.00
CA ILE A 60 16.49 0.03 13.31
C ILE A 60 16.97 -0.20 14.74
N ASN A 61 16.06 -0.11 15.73
CA ASN A 61 16.44 -0.03 17.15
C ASN A 61 16.61 -1.40 17.81
N VAL A 62 15.93 -2.44 17.32
CA VAL A 62 15.99 -3.80 17.87
C VAL A 62 16.75 -4.74 16.93
N GLY A 63 16.48 -4.67 15.65
CA GLY A 63 17.12 -5.50 14.63
C GLY A 63 18.53 -5.02 14.25
N GLU A 64 18.86 -3.77 14.54
CA GLU A 64 20.12 -3.13 14.16
C GLU A 64 20.49 -3.41 12.70
N VAL A 65 19.49 -3.29 11.82
CA VAL A 65 19.62 -3.66 10.41
C VAL A 65 20.51 -2.66 9.68
N PRO A 66 21.58 -3.12 9.00
CA PRO A 66 22.44 -2.22 8.22
C PRO A 66 21.68 -1.52 7.10
N GLU A 67 22.07 -0.29 6.79
CA GLU A 67 21.46 0.54 5.74
C GLU A 67 21.41 -0.16 4.37
N THR A 68 22.46 -0.89 4.01
CA THR A 68 22.52 -1.66 2.77
C THR A 68 21.45 -2.74 2.70
N LEU A 69 21.22 -3.46 3.81
CA LEU A 69 20.19 -4.48 3.89
C LEU A 69 18.79 -3.87 3.90
N ARG A 70 18.59 -2.73 4.56
CA ARG A 70 17.35 -1.96 4.52
C ARG A 70 16.96 -1.58 3.09
N LYS A 71 17.91 -1.00 2.34
CA LYS A 71 17.71 -0.61 0.93
C LYS A 71 17.43 -1.81 0.03
N PHE A 72 18.20 -2.89 0.20
CA PHE A 72 17.98 -4.14 -0.53
C PHE A 72 16.60 -4.73 -0.25
N ALA A 73 16.13 -4.68 1.00
CA ALA A 73 14.84 -5.23 1.39
C ALA A 73 13.68 -4.55 0.65
N LEU A 74 13.67 -3.21 0.51
CA LEU A 74 12.61 -2.53 -0.23
C LEU A 74 12.61 -2.90 -1.73
N ALA A 75 13.78 -2.92 -2.36
CA ALA A 75 13.87 -3.33 -3.75
C ALA A 75 13.38 -4.78 -3.95
N ASN A 76 13.77 -5.68 -3.04
CA ASN A 76 13.41 -7.09 -3.11
C ASN A 76 11.91 -7.31 -2.86
N ILE A 77 11.33 -6.72 -1.81
CA ILE A 77 9.89 -6.86 -1.53
C ILE A 77 9.04 -6.25 -2.65
N THR A 78 9.48 -5.15 -3.24
CA THR A 78 8.81 -4.55 -4.39
C THR A 78 8.74 -5.53 -5.57
N LEU A 79 9.87 -6.16 -5.93
CA LEU A 79 9.89 -7.17 -6.99
C LEU A 79 9.00 -8.37 -6.68
N LEU A 80 9.05 -8.86 -5.43
CA LEU A 80 8.23 -10.00 -5.01
C LEU A 80 6.74 -9.68 -5.02
N MET A 81 6.33 -8.54 -4.46
CA MET A 81 4.92 -8.13 -4.42
C MET A 81 4.35 -7.93 -5.82
N PHE A 82 5.04 -7.16 -6.68
CA PHE A 82 4.56 -6.95 -8.04
C PHE A 82 4.60 -8.24 -8.88
N GLY A 83 5.68 -9.02 -8.79
CA GLY A 83 5.79 -10.31 -9.47
C GLY A 83 4.65 -11.25 -9.07
N PHE A 84 4.37 -11.37 -7.78
CA PHE A 84 3.28 -12.18 -7.26
C PHE A 84 1.91 -11.65 -7.70
N THR A 85 1.69 -10.35 -7.64
CA THR A 85 0.43 -9.70 -8.07
C THR A 85 0.16 -9.96 -9.55
N PHE A 86 1.14 -9.74 -10.42
CA PHE A 86 0.99 -10.04 -11.85
C PHE A 86 0.78 -11.53 -12.13
N TYR A 87 1.49 -12.41 -11.42
CA TYR A 87 1.26 -13.85 -11.51
C TYR A 87 -0.18 -14.20 -11.13
N ARG A 88 -0.68 -13.70 -9.98
CA ARG A 88 -2.05 -13.97 -9.51
C ARG A 88 -3.09 -13.41 -10.47
N ALA A 89 -2.92 -12.19 -10.94
CA ALA A 89 -3.80 -11.60 -11.93
C ALA A 89 -3.87 -12.43 -13.21
N ASN A 90 -2.71 -12.90 -13.73
CA ASN A 90 -2.67 -13.78 -14.89
C ASN A 90 -3.39 -15.12 -14.65
N VAL A 91 -3.25 -15.70 -13.43
CA VAL A 91 -3.97 -16.93 -13.06
C VAL A 91 -5.48 -16.69 -13.00
N MET A 92 -5.94 -15.59 -12.37
CA MET A 92 -7.36 -15.23 -12.29
C MET A 92 -7.97 -15.05 -13.69
N LEU A 93 -7.33 -14.26 -14.54
CA LEU A 93 -7.76 -14.08 -15.93
C LEU A 93 -7.82 -15.38 -16.73
N LYS A 94 -6.92 -16.35 -16.44
CA LYS A 94 -7.00 -17.69 -17.05
C LYS A 94 -8.25 -18.44 -16.61
N TYR A 95 -8.61 -18.37 -15.32
CA TYR A 95 -9.85 -19.00 -14.82
C TYR A 95 -11.11 -18.32 -15.36
N ASP A 96 -11.06 -17.00 -15.64
CA ASP A 96 -12.13 -16.26 -16.30
C ASP A 96 -12.26 -16.57 -17.81
N GLY A 97 -11.42 -17.45 -18.35
CA GLY A 97 -11.50 -17.95 -19.72
C GLY A 97 -10.69 -17.17 -20.76
N TYR A 98 -9.92 -16.14 -20.34
CA TYR A 98 -9.09 -15.38 -21.27
C TYR A 98 -7.92 -16.20 -21.83
N THR A 99 -7.69 -16.12 -23.14
CA THR A 99 -6.56 -16.74 -23.83
C THR A 99 -5.22 -16.10 -23.43
N GLY A 100 -4.10 -16.77 -23.71
CA GLY A 100 -2.77 -16.23 -23.41
C GLY A 100 -2.50 -14.88 -24.06
N LEU A 101 -2.98 -14.67 -25.30
CA LEU A 101 -2.81 -13.42 -26.04
C LEU A 101 -3.64 -12.27 -25.41
N GLU A 102 -4.88 -12.55 -25.05
CA GLU A 102 -5.75 -11.56 -24.38
C GLU A 102 -5.17 -11.11 -23.03
N ARG A 103 -4.68 -12.06 -22.23
CA ARG A 103 -4.01 -11.75 -20.95
C ARG A 103 -2.76 -10.91 -21.14
N ALA A 104 -1.93 -11.21 -22.13
CA ALA A 104 -0.76 -10.41 -22.46
C ALA A 104 -1.16 -8.99 -22.90
N LYS A 105 -2.20 -8.85 -23.73
CA LYS A 105 -2.73 -7.56 -24.13
C LYS A 105 -3.25 -6.74 -22.94
N MET A 106 -4.00 -7.36 -22.03
CA MET A 106 -4.50 -6.73 -20.80
C MET A 106 -3.34 -6.25 -19.90
N ALA A 107 -2.30 -7.07 -19.74
CA ALA A 107 -1.12 -6.69 -18.97
C ALA A 107 -0.44 -5.44 -19.56
N VAL A 108 -0.25 -5.40 -20.89
CA VAL A 108 0.32 -4.22 -21.58
C VAL A 108 -0.58 -3.00 -21.45
N GLN A 109 -1.89 -3.15 -21.59
CA GLN A 109 -2.86 -2.06 -21.42
C GLN A 109 -2.91 -1.51 -19.99
N GLY A 110 -2.58 -2.32 -18.98
CA GLY A 110 -2.48 -1.90 -17.59
C GLY A 110 -1.24 -1.05 -17.27
N ILE A 111 -0.16 -1.12 -18.08
CA ILE A 111 1.08 -0.39 -17.82
C ILE A 111 0.87 1.12 -17.63
N PRO A 112 0.13 1.84 -18.48
CA PRO A 112 -0.10 3.28 -18.30
C PRO A 112 -0.87 3.62 -17.01
N TRP A 113 -1.75 2.73 -16.55
CA TRP A 113 -2.48 2.93 -15.30
C TRP A 113 -1.56 2.86 -14.07
N PHE A 114 -0.56 1.97 -14.10
CA PHE A 114 0.43 1.87 -13.04
C PHE A 114 1.55 2.91 -13.16
N PHE A 115 2.17 3.01 -14.34
CA PHE A 115 3.45 3.72 -14.56
C PHE A 115 3.31 4.93 -15.49
N GLY A 116 2.12 5.25 -15.99
CA GLY A 116 1.88 6.45 -16.79
C GLY A 116 2.13 7.74 -16.01
N ARG A 117 2.18 8.88 -16.70
CA ARG A 117 2.42 10.21 -16.08
C ARG A 117 1.50 10.52 -14.89
N LYS A 118 0.26 9.99 -14.89
CA LYS A 118 -0.71 10.07 -13.80
C LYS A 118 -0.95 8.69 -13.16
N GLY A 119 -0.03 7.75 -13.36
CA GLY A 119 -0.16 6.38 -12.88
C GLY A 119 -0.09 6.30 -11.35
N LYS A 120 -0.71 5.27 -10.80
CA LYS A 120 -0.81 5.09 -9.34
C LYS A 120 0.58 4.95 -8.69
N LEU A 121 1.48 4.15 -9.27
CA LEU A 121 2.84 4.01 -8.74
C LEU A 121 3.69 5.26 -8.98
N THR A 122 3.44 5.98 -10.07
CA THR A 122 4.12 7.25 -10.32
C THR A 122 3.76 8.29 -9.26
N ALA A 123 2.55 8.26 -8.71
CA ALA A 123 2.15 9.19 -7.65
C ALA A 123 2.97 9.01 -6.36
N MET A 124 3.36 7.78 -6.02
CA MET A 124 4.10 7.46 -4.78
C MET A 124 5.63 7.48 -4.92
N HIS A 125 6.17 7.75 -6.12
CA HIS A 125 7.61 7.56 -6.41
C HIS A 125 8.54 8.37 -5.49
N ARG A 126 8.16 9.59 -5.09
CA ARG A 126 9.01 10.42 -4.21
C ARG A 126 9.14 9.80 -2.84
N GLN A 127 8.03 9.44 -2.21
CA GLN A 127 8.00 8.80 -0.89
C GLN A 127 8.69 7.44 -0.92
N TYR A 128 8.51 6.66 -2.01
CA TYR A 128 9.23 5.40 -2.22
C TYR A 128 10.75 5.61 -2.27
N LEU A 129 11.23 6.65 -2.97
CA LEU A 129 12.65 6.95 -3.07
C LEU A 129 13.24 7.52 -1.77
N ASP A 130 12.42 8.11 -0.91
CA ASP A 130 12.86 8.62 0.40
C ASP A 130 13.40 7.51 1.30
N TRP A 131 12.90 6.28 1.17
CA TRP A 131 13.43 5.11 1.87
C TRP A 131 14.95 4.92 1.69
N PHE A 132 15.49 5.32 0.54
CA PHE A 132 16.92 5.16 0.22
C PHE A 132 17.79 6.26 0.82
N LYS A 133 17.22 7.32 1.41
CA LYS A 133 17.97 8.37 2.12
C LYS A 133 18.54 7.82 3.42
N LYS A 134 19.70 8.37 3.84
CA LYS A 134 20.38 7.92 5.06
C LYS A 134 19.55 8.18 6.31
N ASP A 135 18.99 9.38 6.42
CA ASP A 135 18.25 9.86 7.59
C ASP A 135 16.73 9.74 7.40
N PHE A 136 16.29 8.76 6.60
CA PHE A 136 14.87 8.51 6.37
C PHE A 136 14.23 7.87 7.59
N HIS A 137 13.01 8.34 7.90
CA HIS A 137 12.08 7.70 8.80
C HIS A 137 10.65 7.84 8.23
N PRO A 138 9.78 6.82 8.29
CA PRO A 138 8.43 6.88 7.73
C PRO A 138 7.57 8.01 8.30
N ASN A 139 7.78 8.42 9.57
CA ASN A 139 7.05 9.54 10.17
C ASN A 139 7.32 10.91 9.53
N GLN A 140 8.31 11.02 8.64
CA GLN A 140 8.52 12.21 7.80
C GLN A 140 7.43 12.36 6.73
N HIS A 141 6.69 11.30 6.45
CA HIS A 141 5.56 11.33 5.56
C HIS A 141 4.26 11.54 6.36
N PRO A 142 3.34 12.39 5.87
CA PRO A 142 2.09 12.64 6.57
C PRO A 142 1.24 11.35 6.65
N ILE A 143 0.44 11.25 7.68
CA ILE A 143 -0.64 10.28 7.75
C ILE A 143 -1.74 10.74 6.78
N ILE A 144 -2.45 9.79 6.15
CA ILE A 144 -3.57 10.13 5.28
C ILE A 144 -4.62 10.94 6.05
N ARG A 145 -5.16 11.95 5.37
CA ARG A 145 -6.10 12.92 5.98
C ARG A 145 -7.35 12.28 6.57
N GLN A 146 -7.78 11.17 6.01
CA GLN A 146 -8.96 10.43 6.45
C GLN A 146 -8.75 9.60 7.72
N TYR A 147 -7.52 9.49 8.21
CA TYR A 147 -7.20 8.74 9.43
C TYR A 147 -8.03 9.22 10.62
N ASP A 148 -7.95 10.52 10.92
CA ASP A 148 -8.69 11.11 12.06
C ASP A 148 -10.21 10.97 11.85
N VAL A 149 -10.70 11.14 10.64
CA VAL A 149 -12.14 10.99 10.31
C VAL A 149 -12.62 9.57 10.63
N TRP A 150 -11.83 8.56 10.28
CA TRP A 150 -12.16 7.17 10.56
C TRP A 150 -12.16 6.87 12.07
N ILE A 151 -11.08 7.25 12.77
CA ILE A 151 -10.94 7.07 14.24
C ILE A 151 -12.07 7.75 14.99
N ASP A 152 -12.33 9.03 14.69
CA ASP A 152 -13.39 9.82 15.35
C ASP A 152 -14.79 9.22 15.11
N THR A 153 -15.05 8.76 13.88
CA THR A 153 -16.34 8.17 13.55
C THR A 153 -16.53 6.84 14.26
N LEU A 154 -15.49 5.98 14.26
CA LEU A 154 -15.54 4.69 14.95
C LEU A 154 -15.75 4.90 16.46
N ALA A 155 -15.03 5.84 17.09
CA ALA A 155 -15.16 6.14 18.50
C ALA A 155 -16.56 6.63 18.88
N LYS A 156 -17.22 7.41 18.00
CA LYS A 156 -18.57 7.96 18.24
C LYS A 156 -19.70 6.94 18.00
N THR A 157 -19.53 6.08 16.98
CA THR A 157 -20.63 5.21 16.50
C THR A 157 -20.46 3.77 16.91
N ASN A 158 -19.23 3.33 17.22
CA ASN A 158 -18.83 1.93 17.38
C ASN A 158 -19.27 1.06 16.17
N ASP A 159 -19.31 1.69 14.98
CA ASP A 159 -19.73 1.06 13.73
C ASP A 159 -18.62 1.22 12.67
N PRO A 160 -17.89 0.13 12.33
CA PRO A 160 -16.82 0.18 11.34
C PRO A 160 -17.32 0.47 9.90
N ILE A 161 -18.61 0.18 9.62
CA ILE A 161 -19.19 0.49 8.30
C ILE A 161 -19.41 2.02 8.18
N ALA A 162 -19.96 2.64 9.22
CA ALA A 162 -20.10 4.09 9.27
C ALA A 162 -18.74 4.80 9.22
N ALA A 163 -17.75 4.28 9.94
CA ALA A 163 -16.38 4.80 9.89
C ALA A 163 -15.75 4.67 8.50
N GLY A 164 -15.93 3.52 7.83
CA GLY A 164 -15.45 3.29 6.46
C GLY A 164 -16.12 4.19 5.43
N GLU A 165 -17.42 4.46 5.58
CA GLU A 165 -18.14 5.39 4.71
C GLU A 165 -17.66 6.84 4.93
N ALA A 166 -17.48 7.26 6.19
CA ALA A 166 -16.95 8.58 6.52
C ALA A 166 -15.51 8.77 5.97
N PHE A 167 -14.67 7.75 6.09
CA PHE A 167 -13.34 7.71 5.48
C PHE A 167 -13.41 7.93 3.97
N TRP A 168 -14.27 7.19 3.28
CA TRP A 168 -14.43 7.32 1.83
C TRP A 168 -14.97 8.70 1.44
N GLN A 169 -15.97 9.23 2.16
CA GLN A 169 -16.53 10.56 1.89
C GLN A 169 -15.52 11.68 2.07
N ALA A 170 -14.55 11.53 2.97
CA ALA A 170 -13.45 12.47 3.19
C ALA A 170 -12.34 12.36 2.14
N GLY A 171 -12.36 11.38 1.23
CA GLY A 171 -11.41 11.21 0.13
C GLY A 171 -11.42 12.36 -0.88
N LEU A 172 -10.33 12.47 -1.64
CA LEU A 172 -10.09 13.51 -2.66
C LEU A 172 -10.76 13.17 -4.00
#